data_2b9f404af4a951c5257a441508ee78cc
#
_entry.id   2b9f404af4a951c5257a441508ee78cc
#
_cell.length_a   1.000
_cell.length_b   1.000
_cell.length_c   1.000
_cell.angle_alpha   90.00
_cell.angle_beta   90.00
_cell.angle_gamma   90.00
#
_symmetry.space_group_name_H-M   'P 1'
#
loop_
_entity.id
_entity.type
_entity.pdbx_description
1 polymer ?
#
loop_
_entity_poly.entity_id
_entity_poly.type
_entity_poly.pdbx_seq_one_letter_code
_entity_poly.pdbx_strand_id
1 'polypeptide(L)'
;MFLECHPNSRDYPLHLVLFAFMFQGKTYPFRGAFPPVWNPIAYLDYNNLWRTMDNMGKEIPADAPWQAPHAEEWDKMTMKDLIDKICWTKTAKEFASLFVNINVTSEPHEVSALWFLWYVKQCGGTTRIFSITNGGQERKFVGGSGQVSERIMDLLGDRVKLSRPVTYIDQSGDNIIVETLNHELYECKYVINAIPPTLTAKIHFKPELPPERNQLIQRLPMGAIIKCMMYYREAFWKKKDYCGCMIIEDEEAPIAITLDDTKPDGSVPAIMGYYFLNNFLAVFNRKRKICELYAKVLGSEEALQPVHYEEKNWCEEQYSGGCYTAYFPPGIMTQYGRVIRQPVGRIYFAGTETATRWSGYMEGAVEAGERAAREVLNALGKVAKKDIWIQEPESKDVPPIEITHTFLERNLPSVPGLLKIIGVSTSITTLWIILYKLRLLPRS
;
A
#
# COMPACT_ATOMS: atom_id res chain seq x y z
N MET A 1 -10.62 25.53 5.17
CA MET A 1 -10.74 25.61 3.70
C MET A 1 -10.72 24.17 3.18
N PHE A 2 -11.88 23.66 2.82
CA PHE A 2 -12.05 22.25 2.46
C PHE A 2 -11.53 22.01 1.03
N LEU A 3 -10.69 20.98 0.86
CA LEU A 3 -10.42 20.39 -0.43
C LEU A 3 -11.63 19.54 -0.78
N GLU A 4 -12.31 19.82 -1.89
CA GLU A 4 -13.37 18.96 -2.36
C GLU A 4 -12.76 17.62 -2.80
N CYS A 5 -13.17 16.55 -2.14
CA CYS A 5 -12.85 15.19 -2.54
C CYS A 5 -14.09 14.58 -3.19
N HIS A 6 -13.93 14.07 -4.41
CA HIS A 6 -15.00 13.31 -5.04
C HIS A 6 -14.74 11.81 -4.88
N PRO A 7 -15.78 11.00 -4.64
CA PRO A 7 -15.66 9.55 -4.68
C PRO A 7 -15.18 9.11 -6.07
N ASN A 8 -14.32 8.09 -6.11
CA ASN A 8 -13.82 7.49 -7.35
C ASN A 8 -14.93 6.85 -8.20
N SER A 9 -16.06 6.52 -7.56
CA SER A 9 -17.30 6.13 -8.20
C SER A 9 -18.38 7.10 -7.77
N ARG A 10 -19.05 7.79 -8.72
CA ARG A 10 -20.24 8.57 -8.41
C ARG A 10 -21.27 7.66 -7.75
N ASP A 11 -21.91 8.11 -6.66
CA ASP A 11 -23.20 7.78 -6.05
C ASP A 11 -23.85 6.40 -6.34
N TYR A 12 -23.13 5.46 -6.96
CA TYR A 12 -23.60 4.11 -7.19
C TYR A 12 -23.08 3.21 -6.07
N PRO A 13 -23.95 2.54 -5.34
CA PRO A 13 -23.55 1.49 -4.42
C PRO A 13 -22.67 0.47 -5.16
N LEU A 14 -21.61 -0.04 -4.53
CA LEU A 14 -20.65 -1.00 -5.11
C LEU A 14 -21.30 -2.18 -5.85
N HIS A 15 -22.53 -2.57 -5.43
CA HIS A 15 -23.30 -3.62 -6.08
C HIS A 15 -23.84 -3.22 -7.46
N LEU A 16 -23.76 -1.94 -7.85
CA LEU A 16 -24.19 -1.45 -9.17
C LEU A 16 -23.02 -1.21 -10.13
N VAL A 17 -21.77 -1.13 -9.63
CA VAL A 17 -20.58 -0.86 -10.45
C VAL A 17 -19.97 -2.15 -10.97
N LEU A 18 -19.75 -2.23 -12.27
CA LEU A 18 -19.22 -3.41 -12.94
C LEU A 18 -17.71 -3.27 -13.18
N PHE A 19 -16.94 -4.15 -12.56
CA PHE A 19 -15.50 -4.29 -12.74
C PHE A 19 -15.20 -5.33 -13.81
N ALA A 20 -14.03 -5.25 -14.45
CA ALA A 20 -13.52 -6.30 -15.30
C ALA A 20 -12.39 -7.06 -14.59
N PHE A 21 -12.52 -8.37 -14.50
CA PHE A 21 -11.47 -9.27 -14.02
C PHE A 21 -10.98 -10.15 -15.16
N MET A 22 -9.72 -10.02 -15.53
CA MET A 22 -9.09 -10.90 -16.50
C MET A 22 -8.32 -12.01 -15.79
N PHE A 23 -8.70 -13.25 -16.06
CA PHE A 23 -8.08 -14.45 -15.52
C PHE A 23 -7.93 -15.49 -16.63
N GLN A 24 -6.71 -16.04 -16.78
CA GLN A 24 -6.39 -17.01 -17.82
C GLN A 24 -6.85 -16.61 -19.23
N GLY A 25 -6.62 -15.33 -19.57
CA GLY A 25 -6.95 -14.76 -20.88
C GLY A 25 -8.43 -14.50 -21.15
N LYS A 26 -9.33 -14.77 -20.19
CA LYS A 26 -10.77 -14.49 -20.28
C LYS A 26 -11.16 -13.36 -19.33
N THR A 27 -12.10 -12.52 -19.77
CA THR A 27 -12.63 -11.44 -18.94
C THR A 27 -13.94 -11.85 -18.30
N TYR A 28 -14.05 -11.59 -17.01
CA TYR A 28 -15.22 -11.84 -16.19
C TYR A 28 -15.68 -10.53 -15.56
N PRO A 29 -16.91 -10.07 -15.86
CA PRO A 29 -17.49 -8.94 -15.18
C PRO A 29 -17.86 -9.33 -13.75
N PHE A 30 -17.59 -8.45 -12.78
CA PHE A 30 -17.95 -8.69 -11.39
C PHE A 30 -18.37 -7.41 -10.67
N ARG A 31 -19.02 -7.56 -9.52
CA ARG A 31 -19.42 -6.49 -8.62
C ARG A 31 -18.93 -6.81 -7.21
N GLY A 32 -18.54 -5.78 -6.48
CA GLY A 32 -18.02 -5.93 -5.12
C GLY A 32 -16.53 -5.60 -5.00
N ALA A 33 -15.96 -5.73 -3.81
CA ALA A 33 -14.58 -5.33 -3.53
C ALA A 33 -13.52 -6.27 -4.13
N PHE A 34 -13.86 -7.55 -4.29
CA PHE A 34 -12.94 -8.59 -4.78
C PHE A 34 -13.54 -9.39 -5.93
N PRO A 35 -12.70 -9.88 -6.86
CA PRO A 35 -13.16 -10.76 -7.93
C PRO A 35 -13.84 -12.02 -7.39
N PRO A 36 -14.84 -12.57 -8.12
CA PRO A 36 -15.50 -13.79 -7.71
C PRO A 36 -14.56 -15.00 -7.82
N VAL A 37 -14.63 -15.86 -6.83
CA VAL A 37 -13.89 -17.13 -6.80
C VAL A 37 -14.87 -18.27 -6.94
N TRP A 38 -14.93 -18.89 -8.13
CA TRP A 38 -15.90 -19.96 -8.41
C TRP A 38 -15.50 -21.34 -7.87
N ASN A 39 -14.20 -21.55 -7.66
CA ASN A 39 -13.71 -22.80 -7.10
C ASN A 39 -13.88 -22.78 -5.56
N PRO A 40 -14.68 -23.68 -4.96
CA PRO A 40 -14.91 -23.69 -3.51
C PRO A 40 -13.63 -23.84 -2.68
N ILE A 41 -12.66 -24.61 -3.16
CA ILE A 41 -11.37 -24.80 -2.47
C ILE A 41 -10.56 -23.50 -2.51
N ALA A 42 -10.51 -22.83 -3.67
CA ALA A 42 -9.87 -21.52 -3.78
C ALA A 42 -10.59 -20.49 -2.91
N TYR A 43 -11.92 -20.52 -2.82
CA TYR A 43 -12.69 -19.62 -1.94
C TYR A 43 -12.32 -19.78 -0.47
N LEU A 44 -12.21 -21.03 0.01
CA LEU A 44 -11.75 -21.30 1.37
C LEU A 44 -10.34 -20.77 1.61
N ASP A 45 -9.48 -20.90 0.61
CA ASP A 45 -8.08 -20.48 0.68
C ASP A 45 -7.96 -18.95 0.71
N TYR A 46 -8.71 -18.24 -0.13
CA TYR A 46 -8.81 -16.77 -0.09
C TYR A 46 -9.32 -16.26 1.26
N ASN A 47 -10.41 -16.85 1.76
CA ASN A 47 -10.95 -16.47 3.06
C ASN A 47 -9.93 -16.71 4.19
N ASN A 48 -9.21 -17.83 4.13
CA ASN A 48 -8.14 -18.13 5.08
C ASN A 48 -6.98 -17.12 4.98
N LEU A 49 -6.59 -16.73 3.78
CA LEU A 49 -5.52 -15.77 3.54
C LEU A 49 -5.81 -14.43 4.23
N TRP A 50 -6.94 -13.78 3.90
CA TRP A 50 -7.29 -12.47 4.47
C TRP A 50 -7.45 -12.52 5.97
N ARG A 51 -8.18 -13.50 6.47
CA ARG A 51 -8.36 -13.69 7.91
C ARG A 51 -7.04 -13.93 8.65
N THR A 52 -6.12 -14.68 8.06
CA THR A 52 -4.82 -14.96 8.68
C THR A 52 -3.97 -13.70 8.71
N MET A 53 -3.88 -12.97 7.61
CA MET A 53 -3.13 -11.70 7.55
C MET A 53 -3.67 -10.68 8.55
N ASP A 54 -4.98 -10.48 8.62
CA ASP A 54 -5.60 -9.54 9.57
C ASP A 54 -5.39 -9.98 11.03
N ASN A 55 -5.46 -11.29 11.31
CA ASN A 55 -5.20 -11.80 12.66
C ASN A 55 -3.74 -11.65 13.08
N MET A 56 -2.79 -11.96 12.20
CA MET A 56 -1.37 -11.70 12.44
C MET A 56 -1.11 -10.21 12.65
N GLY A 57 -1.72 -9.36 11.83
CA GLY A 57 -1.62 -7.90 11.95
C GLY A 57 -2.07 -7.37 13.31
N LYS A 58 -3.10 -7.96 13.94
CA LYS A 58 -3.58 -7.56 15.28
C LYS A 58 -2.53 -7.70 16.38
N GLU A 59 -1.59 -8.62 16.22
CA GLU A 59 -0.52 -8.86 17.19
C GLU A 59 0.65 -7.86 17.07
N ILE A 60 0.66 -7.05 15.99
CA ILE A 60 1.76 -6.13 15.70
C ILE A 60 1.45 -4.73 16.27
N PRO A 61 2.24 -4.19 17.22
CA PRO A 61 2.10 -2.81 17.70
C PRO A 61 2.32 -1.81 16.55
N ALA A 62 1.46 -0.80 16.44
CA ALA A 62 1.54 0.19 15.36
C ALA A 62 2.80 1.06 15.44
N ASP A 63 3.21 1.42 16.64
CA ASP A 63 4.35 2.27 16.93
C ASP A 63 5.69 1.53 17.07
N ALA A 64 5.63 0.22 17.31
CA ALA A 64 6.82 -0.60 17.53
C ALA A 64 6.67 -2.02 16.95
N PRO A 65 6.55 -2.20 15.62
CA PRO A 65 6.33 -3.51 15.00
C PRO A 65 7.43 -4.53 15.32
N TRP A 66 8.65 -4.09 15.60
CA TRP A 66 9.77 -4.94 16.06
C TRP A 66 9.56 -5.55 17.44
N GLN A 67 8.54 -5.13 18.19
CA GLN A 67 8.16 -5.69 19.51
C GLN A 67 7.01 -6.70 19.43
N ALA A 68 6.53 -7.03 18.24
CA ALA A 68 5.50 -8.04 18.07
C ALA A 68 5.98 -9.40 18.65
N PRO A 69 5.11 -10.23 19.23
CA PRO A 69 5.49 -11.53 19.82
C PRO A 69 6.26 -12.45 18.86
N HIS A 70 5.96 -12.35 17.57
CA HIS A 70 6.58 -13.16 16.52
C HIS A 70 7.46 -12.34 15.57
N ALA A 71 7.94 -11.14 16.01
CA ALA A 71 8.66 -10.21 15.13
C ALA A 71 9.88 -10.87 14.47
N GLU A 72 10.72 -11.58 15.24
CA GLU A 72 11.92 -12.26 14.73
C GLU A 72 11.62 -13.34 13.67
N GLU A 73 10.54 -14.09 13.84
CA GLU A 73 10.14 -15.11 12.87
C GLU A 73 9.60 -14.43 11.59
N TRP A 74 8.68 -13.51 11.74
CA TRP A 74 7.98 -12.91 10.62
C TRP A 74 8.87 -11.93 9.82
N ASP A 75 9.83 -11.28 10.46
CA ASP A 75 10.76 -10.39 9.77
C ASP A 75 11.82 -11.14 8.95
N LYS A 76 12.16 -12.38 9.33
CA LYS A 76 13.07 -13.24 8.56
C LYS A 76 12.43 -13.85 7.32
N MET A 77 11.10 -13.91 7.28
CA MET A 77 10.35 -14.40 6.12
C MET A 77 10.07 -13.28 5.14
N THR A 78 10.10 -13.62 3.86
CA THR A 78 9.52 -12.78 2.81
C THR A 78 8.00 -12.93 2.80
N MET A 79 7.28 -11.98 2.20
CA MET A 79 5.85 -12.16 1.93
C MET A 79 5.59 -13.37 1.02
N LYS A 80 6.51 -13.67 0.10
CA LYS A 80 6.41 -14.89 -0.72
C LYS A 80 6.41 -16.15 0.14
N ASP A 81 7.32 -16.26 1.12
CA ASP A 81 7.38 -17.40 2.02
C ASP A 81 6.09 -17.54 2.85
N LEU A 82 5.57 -16.40 3.33
CA LEU A 82 4.32 -16.39 4.08
C LEU A 82 3.13 -16.82 3.22
N ILE A 83 3.02 -16.30 1.99
CA ILE A 83 1.98 -16.69 1.03
C ILE A 83 2.06 -18.19 0.74
N ASP A 84 3.25 -18.71 0.48
CA ASP A 84 3.46 -20.15 0.23
C ASP A 84 3.08 -21.03 1.43
N LYS A 85 3.27 -20.52 2.65
CA LYS A 85 2.89 -21.20 3.90
C LYS A 85 1.38 -21.19 4.18
N ILE A 86 0.68 -20.10 3.81
CA ILE A 86 -0.74 -19.91 4.11
C ILE A 86 -1.64 -20.47 3.01
N CYS A 87 -1.27 -20.24 1.73
CA CYS A 87 -2.10 -20.56 0.58
C CYS A 87 -1.79 -21.96 0.01
N TRP A 88 -2.84 -22.69 -0.31
CA TRP A 88 -2.80 -24.02 -0.94
C TRP A 88 -2.96 -23.96 -2.45
N THR A 89 -3.85 -23.09 -2.92
CA THR A 89 -4.19 -23.01 -4.33
C THR A 89 -3.28 -22.01 -5.05
N LYS A 90 -2.97 -22.30 -6.32
CA LYS A 90 -2.20 -21.41 -7.18
C LYS A 90 -2.89 -20.05 -7.29
N THR A 91 -4.20 -20.05 -7.52
CA THR A 91 -5.01 -18.83 -7.66
C THR A 91 -4.91 -17.92 -6.43
N ALA A 92 -4.99 -18.47 -5.20
CA ALA A 92 -4.84 -17.66 -3.98
C ALA A 92 -3.44 -17.07 -3.85
N LYS A 93 -2.40 -17.83 -4.24
CA LYS A 93 -1.01 -17.36 -4.23
C LYS A 93 -0.76 -16.22 -5.23
N GLU A 94 -1.28 -16.35 -6.44
CA GLU A 94 -1.16 -15.36 -7.50
C GLU A 94 -1.84 -14.06 -7.09
N PHE A 95 -3.07 -14.12 -6.59
CA PHE A 95 -3.78 -12.94 -6.12
C PHE A 95 -3.13 -12.31 -4.88
N ALA A 96 -2.65 -13.11 -3.93
CA ALA A 96 -1.90 -12.61 -2.77
C ALA A 96 -0.61 -11.87 -3.22
N SER A 97 0.09 -12.41 -4.21
CA SER A 97 1.26 -11.75 -4.80
C SER A 97 0.88 -10.44 -5.46
N LEU A 98 -0.18 -10.42 -6.24
CA LEU A 98 -0.72 -9.20 -6.85
C LEU A 98 -1.12 -8.16 -5.79
N PHE A 99 -1.73 -8.59 -4.68
CA PHE A 99 -2.07 -7.72 -3.56
C PHE A 99 -0.83 -7.05 -2.95
N VAL A 100 0.27 -7.76 -2.80
CA VAL A 100 1.55 -7.17 -2.35
C VAL A 100 2.06 -6.15 -3.36
N ASN A 101 2.17 -6.55 -4.63
CA ASN A 101 2.68 -5.68 -5.71
C ASN A 101 1.90 -4.36 -5.80
N ILE A 102 0.57 -4.42 -5.76
CA ILE A 102 -0.29 -3.22 -5.88
C ILE A 102 -0.12 -2.28 -4.68
N ASN A 103 0.02 -2.84 -3.47
CA ASN A 103 0.07 -2.02 -2.25
C ASN A 103 1.42 -1.36 -2.01
N VAL A 104 2.53 -2.03 -2.36
CA VAL A 104 3.87 -1.57 -2.02
C VAL A 104 4.84 -1.49 -3.20
N THR A 105 4.36 -1.76 -4.42
CA THR A 105 5.14 -1.64 -5.67
C THR A 105 6.48 -2.37 -5.67
N SER A 106 6.50 -3.52 -4.99
CA SER A 106 7.66 -4.40 -4.83
C SER A 106 7.22 -5.85 -4.89
N GLU A 107 8.15 -6.74 -5.20
CA GLU A 107 7.84 -8.16 -5.32
C GLU A 107 7.68 -8.82 -3.94
N PRO A 108 6.81 -9.84 -3.80
CA PRO A 108 6.63 -10.54 -2.54
C PRO A 108 7.92 -11.13 -1.94
N HIS A 109 8.90 -11.45 -2.77
CA HIS A 109 10.19 -12.00 -2.31
C HIS A 109 11.17 -10.94 -1.80
N GLU A 110 10.89 -9.66 -2.06
CA GLU A 110 11.73 -8.53 -1.61
C GLU A 110 11.32 -8.02 -0.23
N VAL A 111 10.06 -8.24 0.15
CA VAL A 111 9.40 -7.55 1.27
C VAL A 111 9.32 -8.45 2.49
N SER A 112 9.70 -7.92 3.67
CA SER A 112 9.50 -8.57 4.96
C SER A 112 8.01 -8.85 5.25
N ALA A 113 7.69 -10.06 5.69
CA ALA A 113 6.33 -10.40 6.10
C ALA A 113 5.88 -9.58 7.31
N LEU A 114 6.75 -9.35 8.30
CA LEU A 114 6.44 -8.50 9.45
C LEU A 114 6.07 -7.09 9.02
N TRP A 115 6.90 -6.48 8.17
CA TRP A 115 6.65 -5.12 7.71
C TRP A 115 5.38 -5.01 6.89
N PHE A 116 5.12 -5.94 5.97
CA PHE A 116 3.91 -5.88 5.13
C PHE A 116 2.63 -6.09 5.94
N LEU A 117 2.63 -7.03 6.88
CA LEU A 117 1.50 -7.22 7.80
C LEU A 117 1.24 -5.98 8.66
N TRP A 118 2.29 -5.35 9.17
CA TRP A 118 2.21 -4.07 9.85
C TRP A 118 1.65 -2.98 8.93
N TYR A 119 2.17 -2.90 7.69
CA TYR A 119 1.75 -1.91 6.69
C TYR A 119 0.24 -1.99 6.42
N VAL A 120 -0.29 -3.18 6.21
CA VAL A 120 -1.72 -3.42 6.02
C VAL A 120 -2.51 -3.08 7.28
N LYS A 121 -2.06 -3.55 8.43
CA LYS A 121 -2.75 -3.34 9.73
C LYS A 121 -2.88 -1.86 10.09
N GLN A 122 -1.83 -1.06 9.92
CA GLN A 122 -1.85 0.36 10.27
C GLN A 122 -2.72 1.20 9.32
N CYS A 123 -3.11 0.64 8.17
CA CYS A 123 -4.12 1.20 7.25
C CYS A 123 -5.54 0.65 7.50
N GLY A 124 -5.76 -0.08 8.60
CA GLY A 124 -7.09 -0.58 8.98
C GLY A 124 -7.44 -1.97 8.46
N GLY A 125 -6.45 -2.74 7.99
CA GLY A 125 -6.60 -4.13 7.56
C GLY A 125 -6.75 -4.33 6.05
N THR A 126 -6.78 -5.58 5.63
CA THR A 126 -6.75 -5.99 4.22
C THR A 126 -7.88 -5.40 3.38
N THR A 127 -9.09 -5.37 3.92
CA THR A 127 -10.25 -4.79 3.23
C THR A 127 -10.15 -3.27 3.14
N ARG A 128 -9.80 -2.57 4.23
CA ARG A 128 -9.74 -1.12 4.28
C ARG A 128 -8.71 -0.55 3.31
N ILE A 129 -7.53 -1.12 3.25
CA ILE A 129 -6.46 -0.60 2.41
C ILE A 129 -6.77 -0.74 0.91
N PHE A 130 -7.51 -1.78 0.51
CA PHE A 130 -7.78 -2.12 -0.88
C PHE A 130 -9.08 -1.55 -1.43
N SER A 131 -10.08 -1.32 -0.57
CA SER A 131 -11.44 -0.96 -1.00
C SER A 131 -11.53 0.44 -1.60
N ILE A 132 -12.32 0.54 -2.68
CA ILE A 132 -12.73 1.80 -3.31
C ILE A 132 -13.99 2.39 -2.69
N THR A 133 -14.68 1.66 -1.80
CA THR A 133 -15.76 2.16 -0.96
C THR A 133 -15.43 1.88 0.49
N ASN A 134 -15.54 2.88 1.34
CA ASN A 134 -15.18 2.81 2.75
C ASN A 134 -13.74 2.33 2.96
N GLY A 135 -12.83 2.75 2.08
CA GLY A 135 -11.43 2.34 2.09
C GLY A 135 -10.48 3.39 1.50
N GLY A 136 -9.19 3.02 1.46
CA GLY A 136 -8.10 3.92 1.07
C GLY A 136 -8.20 4.44 -0.37
N GLN A 137 -8.96 3.78 -1.24
CA GLN A 137 -9.09 4.14 -2.66
C GLN A 137 -10.39 4.87 -2.98
N GLU A 138 -11.16 5.30 -1.96
CA GLU A 138 -12.51 5.84 -2.16
C GLU A 138 -12.51 7.21 -2.83
N ARG A 139 -11.54 8.08 -2.52
CA ARG A 139 -11.60 9.49 -2.87
C ARG A 139 -10.39 9.98 -3.63
N LYS A 140 -10.61 10.93 -4.52
CA LYS A 140 -9.59 11.70 -5.21
C LYS A 140 -9.79 13.20 -4.97
N PHE A 141 -8.69 13.95 -4.96
CA PHE A 141 -8.77 15.41 -4.91
C PHE A 141 -9.18 15.98 -6.26
N VAL A 142 -10.19 16.82 -6.28
CA VAL A 142 -10.54 17.61 -7.47
C VAL A 142 -9.39 18.54 -7.80
N GLY A 143 -8.86 18.44 -9.02
CA GLY A 143 -7.70 19.21 -9.44
C GLY A 143 -6.35 18.62 -9.01
N GLY A 144 -6.33 17.42 -8.38
CA GLY A 144 -5.11 16.69 -8.04
C GLY A 144 -4.62 16.93 -6.60
N SER A 145 -3.88 15.96 -6.09
CA SER A 145 -3.36 15.96 -4.70
C SER A 145 -2.21 16.94 -4.47
N GLY A 146 -1.55 17.42 -5.51
CA GLY A 146 -0.50 18.47 -5.43
C GLY A 146 -0.97 19.74 -4.73
N GLN A 147 -2.27 20.06 -4.82
CA GLN A 147 -2.88 21.20 -4.15
C GLN A 147 -2.67 21.22 -2.62
N VAL A 148 -2.49 20.07 -1.98
CA VAL A 148 -2.21 20.02 -0.53
C VAL A 148 -0.91 20.75 -0.24
N SER A 149 0.15 20.40 -0.96
CA SER A 149 1.47 21.04 -0.82
C SER A 149 1.44 22.50 -1.26
N GLU A 150 0.77 22.82 -2.37
CA GLU A 150 0.65 24.18 -2.89
C GLU A 150 -0.05 25.09 -1.88
N ARG A 151 -1.16 24.67 -1.28
CA ARG A 151 -1.89 25.46 -0.27
C ARG A 151 -1.10 25.63 1.02
N ILE A 152 -0.33 24.62 1.43
CA ILE A 152 0.58 24.75 2.58
C ILE A 152 1.68 25.78 2.23
N MET A 153 2.23 25.71 1.03
CA MET A 153 3.23 26.67 0.56
C MET A 153 2.67 28.10 0.55
N ASP A 154 1.45 28.30 0.08
CA ASP A 154 0.78 29.62 0.09
C ASP A 154 0.64 30.19 1.51
N LEU A 155 0.29 29.33 2.49
CA LEU A 155 0.23 29.73 3.90
C LEU A 155 1.60 30.08 4.50
N LEU A 156 2.65 29.42 4.06
CA LEU A 156 4.00 29.61 4.55
C LEU A 156 4.72 30.79 3.84
N GLY A 157 4.34 31.09 2.59
CA GLY A 157 4.89 32.17 1.80
C GLY A 157 6.41 32.04 1.62
N ASP A 158 7.13 33.12 1.84
CA ASP A 158 8.58 33.22 1.64
C ASP A 158 9.43 32.25 2.51
N ARG A 159 8.81 31.59 3.49
CA ARG A 159 9.49 30.55 4.29
C ARG A 159 9.78 29.29 3.50
N VAL A 160 9.07 29.05 2.39
CA VAL A 160 9.34 27.93 1.49
C VAL A 160 10.39 28.35 0.46
N LYS A 161 11.51 27.66 0.44
CA LYS A 161 12.60 27.87 -0.49
C LYS A 161 12.70 26.71 -1.46
N LEU A 162 12.12 26.87 -2.65
CA LEU A 162 12.20 25.84 -3.72
C LEU A 162 13.58 25.84 -4.37
N SER A 163 13.90 24.74 -5.07
CA SER A 163 15.17 24.54 -5.76
C SER A 163 16.39 24.67 -4.85
N ARG A 164 16.26 24.19 -3.61
CA ARG A 164 17.29 24.20 -2.58
C ARG A 164 17.58 22.79 -2.05
N PRO A 165 18.13 21.87 -2.87
CA PRO A 165 18.49 20.56 -2.40
C PRO A 165 19.57 20.65 -1.32
N VAL A 166 19.32 20.05 -0.17
CA VAL A 166 20.28 20.02 0.94
C VAL A 166 21.33 18.97 0.67
N THR A 167 22.61 19.32 0.85
CA THR A 167 23.76 18.44 0.62
C THR A 167 24.60 18.19 1.87
N TYR A 168 24.53 19.12 2.85
CA TYR A 168 25.35 19.02 4.06
C TYR A 168 24.61 19.59 5.27
N ILE A 169 24.76 18.93 6.42
CA ILE A 169 24.19 19.37 7.70
C ILE A 169 25.27 19.22 8.79
N ASP A 170 25.69 20.34 9.38
CA ASP A 170 26.66 20.39 10.49
C ASP A 170 25.97 20.83 11.78
N GLN A 171 25.89 19.95 12.78
CA GLN A 171 25.35 20.24 14.11
C GLN A 171 26.43 20.26 15.18
N SER A 172 27.71 20.40 14.84
CA SER A 172 28.82 20.42 15.80
C SER A 172 28.94 21.72 16.59
N GLY A 173 28.40 22.83 16.07
CA GLY A 173 28.40 24.13 16.73
C GLY A 173 27.13 24.40 17.57
N ASP A 174 27.01 25.61 18.11
CA ASP A 174 25.83 26.05 18.87
C ASP A 174 24.55 26.08 18.04
N ASN A 175 24.65 26.47 16.79
CA ASN A 175 23.59 26.35 15.80
C ASN A 175 23.94 25.31 14.75
N ILE A 176 22.94 24.81 14.07
CA ILE A 176 23.12 23.89 12.94
C ILE A 176 23.29 24.70 11.67
N ILE A 177 24.27 24.32 10.87
CA ILE A 177 24.48 24.88 9.51
C ILE A 177 23.96 23.87 8.50
N VAL A 178 23.07 24.32 7.63
CA VAL A 178 22.54 23.52 6.53
C VAL A 178 23.04 24.15 5.22
N GLU A 179 23.75 23.37 4.39
CA GLU A 179 24.21 23.79 3.06
C GLU A 179 23.40 23.13 1.97
N THR A 180 23.06 23.92 0.95
CA THR A 180 22.36 23.45 -0.24
C THR A 180 23.32 23.21 -1.40
N LEU A 181 22.85 22.51 -2.44
CA LEU A 181 23.60 22.28 -3.67
C LEU A 181 24.06 23.60 -4.35
N ASN A 182 23.35 24.69 -4.12
CA ASN A 182 23.67 26.03 -4.64
C ASN A 182 24.65 26.79 -3.73
N HIS A 183 25.25 26.12 -2.73
CA HIS A 183 26.15 26.70 -1.73
C HIS A 183 25.51 27.82 -0.87
N GLU A 184 24.18 27.84 -0.75
CA GLU A 184 23.50 28.69 0.23
C GLU A 184 23.60 28.05 1.61
N LEU A 185 23.86 28.88 2.62
CA LEU A 185 23.96 28.46 4.01
C LEU A 185 22.76 28.94 4.81
N TYR A 186 22.19 28.05 5.58
CA TYR A 186 21.08 28.34 6.50
C TYR A 186 21.51 27.99 7.92
N GLU A 187 21.31 28.89 8.83
CA GLU A 187 21.59 28.69 10.26
C GLU A 187 20.27 28.43 11.01
N CYS A 188 20.21 27.37 11.79
CA CYS A 188 19.02 26.98 12.53
C CYS A 188 19.33 26.26 13.86
N LYS A 189 18.35 26.17 14.75
CA LYS A 189 18.48 25.47 16.02
C LYS A 189 18.16 23.98 15.93
N TYR A 190 17.24 23.62 15.05
CA TYR A 190 16.75 22.26 14.83
C TYR A 190 16.52 22.02 13.36
N VAL A 191 16.66 20.77 12.93
CA VAL A 191 16.32 20.30 11.59
C VAL A 191 15.27 19.20 11.71
N ILE A 192 14.25 19.24 10.85
CA ILE A 192 13.33 18.11 10.63
C ILE A 192 13.62 17.57 9.22
N ASN A 193 14.16 16.37 9.16
CA ASN A 193 14.37 15.64 7.91
C ASN A 193 13.07 14.90 7.56
N ALA A 194 12.40 15.31 6.47
CA ALA A 194 11.13 14.77 5.99
C ALA A 194 11.20 14.13 4.61
N ILE A 195 12.40 13.81 4.15
CA ILE A 195 12.63 13.14 2.86
C ILE A 195 12.64 11.62 3.04
N PRO A 196 12.43 10.83 1.95
CA PRO A 196 12.54 9.37 2.01
C PRO A 196 13.87 8.92 2.64
N PRO A 197 13.87 7.85 3.47
CA PRO A 197 15.07 7.42 4.19
C PRO A 197 16.30 7.20 3.30
N THR A 198 16.11 6.57 2.14
CA THR A 198 17.20 6.34 1.20
C THR A 198 17.83 7.64 0.67
N LEU A 199 17.05 8.72 0.55
CA LEU A 199 17.54 10.02 0.09
C LEU A 199 18.34 10.75 1.18
N THR A 200 18.11 10.45 2.45
CA THR A 200 18.94 10.95 3.56
C THR A 200 20.41 10.56 3.40
N ALA A 201 20.69 9.42 2.78
CA ALA A 201 22.06 8.98 2.48
C ALA A 201 22.81 9.86 1.46
N LYS A 202 22.12 10.78 0.77
CA LYS A 202 22.73 11.76 -0.14
C LYS A 202 23.18 13.04 0.57
N ILE A 203 22.90 13.19 1.86
CA ILE A 203 23.29 14.34 2.67
C ILE A 203 24.50 13.94 3.52
N HIS A 204 25.54 14.77 3.54
CA HIS A 204 26.66 14.61 4.43
C HIS A 204 26.35 15.22 5.80
N PHE A 205 26.61 14.48 6.85
CA PHE A 205 26.34 14.92 8.21
C PHE A 205 27.65 15.11 9.01
N LYS A 206 27.65 16.14 9.85
CA LYS A 206 28.72 16.38 10.83
C LYS A 206 28.11 16.70 12.20
N PRO A 207 28.42 15.92 13.29
CA PRO A 207 29.08 14.61 13.21
C PRO A 207 28.34 13.61 12.31
N GLU A 208 29.02 12.57 11.90
CA GLU A 208 28.42 11.46 11.13
C GLU A 208 27.23 10.86 11.87
N LEU A 209 26.23 10.41 11.12
CA LEU A 209 25.06 9.74 11.70
C LEU A 209 25.49 8.48 12.47
N PRO A 210 24.78 8.10 13.54
CA PRO A 210 25.04 6.86 14.25
C PRO A 210 25.03 5.64 13.30
N PRO A 211 25.90 4.65 13.51
CA PRO A 211 26.00 3.49 12.60
C PRO A 211 24.67 2.79 12.32
N GLU A 212 23.82 2.66 13.34
CA GLU A 212 22.51 2.00 13.17
C GLU A 212 21.57 2.77 12.23
N ARG A 213 21.60 4.11 12.28
CA ARG A 213 20.84 4.95 11.36
C ARG A 213 21.40 4.87 9.94
N ASN A 214 22.74 4.89 9.78
CA ASN A 214 23.37 4.72 8.47
C ASN A 214 23.03 3.35 7.87
N GLN A 215 22.99 2.29 8.68
CA GLN A 215 22.57 0.97 8.21
C GLN A 215 21.10 0.97 7.80
N LEU A 216 20.20 1.62 8.54
CA LEU A 216 18.79 1.72 8.20
C LEU A 216 18.58 2.40 6.84
N ILE A 217 19.11 3.63 6.67
CA ILE A 217 18.86 4.43 5.45
C ILE A 217 19.42 3.81 4.18
N GLN A 218 20.47 2.98 4.29
CA GLN A 218 21.05 2.26 3.17
C GLN A 218 20.28 0.97 2.80
N ARG A 219 19.35 0.52 3.65
CA ARG A 219 18.64 -0.77 3.52
C ARG A 219 17.14 -0.62 3.31
N LEU A 220 16.66 0.60 3.09
CA LEU A 220 15.25 0.90 2.82
C LEU A 220 15.08 1.35 1.37
N PRO A 221 14.98 0.42 0.41
CA PRO A 221 14.71 0.78 -0.98
C PRO A 221 13.31 1.32 -1.15
N MET A 222 13.12 2.16 -2.16
CA MET A 222 11.82 2.62 -2.60
C MET A 222 11.18 1.59 -3.54
N GLY A 223 9.86 1.50 -3.54
CA GLY A 223 9.14 0.73 -4.53
C GLY A 223 9.33 1.26 -5.96
N ALA A 224 9.05 0.44 -6.96
CA ALA A 224 9.34 0.74 -8.35
C ALA A 224 8.10 0.63 -9.23
N ILE A 225 7.62 1.75 -9.77
CA ILE A 225 6.41 1.79 -10.58
C ILE A 225 6.44 2.87 -11.66
N ILE A 226 5.82 2.57 -12.80
CA ILE A 226 5.47 3.55 -13.82
C ILE A 226 3.95 3.75 -13.77
N LYS A 227 3.49 4.96 -13.52
CA LYS A 227 2.09 5.33 -13.67
C LYS A 227 1.84 5.76 -15.10
N CYS A 228 0.80 5.23 -15.73
CA CYS A 228 0.41 5.62 -17.08
C CYS A 228 -1.05 6.08 -17.13
N MET A 229 -1.33 7.00 -18.05
CA MET A 229 -2.63 7.59 -18.27
C MET A 229 -2.97 7.45 -19.75
N MET A 230 -4.11 6.82 -20.04
CA MET A 230 -4.63 6.65 -21.39
C MET A 230 -5.90 7.46 -21.55
N TYR A 231 -5.86 8.48 -22.40
CA TYR A 231 -6.97 9.40 -22.61
C TYR A 231 -7.75 9.02 -23.87
N TYR A 232 -9.07 9.17 -23.83
CA TYR A 232 -9.98 8.82 -24.91
C TYR A 232 -10.93 9.98 -25.24
N ARG A 233 -11.57 9.93 -26.40
CA ARG A 233 -12.60 10.94 -26.78
C ARG A 233 -13.85 10.83 -25.93
N GLU A 234 -14.21 9.59 -25.53
CA GLU A 234 -15.34 9.28 -24.67
C GLU A 234 -15.00 8.10 -23.75
N ALA A 235 -15.73 7.99 -22.65
CA ALA A 235 -15.59 6.87 -21.72
C ALA A 235 -16.32 5.63 -22.28
N PHE A 236 -15.79 5.05 -23.36
CA PHE A 236 -16.41 3.95 -24.13
C PHE A 236 -16.71 2.70 -23.28
N TRP A 237 -15.94 2.47 -22.19
CA TRP A 237 -16.18 1.36 -21.28
C TRP A 237 -17.53 1.46 -20.59
N LYS A 238 -18.05 2.68 -20.40
CA LYS A 238 -19.38 2.92 -19.79
C LYS A 238 -20.52 2.46 -20.68
N LYS A 239 -20.31 2.31 -22.02
CA LYS A 239 -21.32 1.75 -22.94
C LYS A 239 -21.64 0.28 -22.63
N LYS A 240 -20.75 -0.42 -21.93
CA LYS A 240 -20.90 -1.80 -21.48
C LYS A 240 -21.04 -1.91 -19.95
N ASP A 241 -21.42 -0.81 -19.29
CA ASP A 241 -21.59 -0.69 -17.86
C ASP A 241 -20.32 -0.89 -17.02
N TYR A 242 -19.14 -0.98 -17.66
CA TYR A 242 -17.87 -1.06 -16.94
C TYR A 242 -17.50 0.28 -16.31
N CYS A 243 -16.92 0.24 -15.10
CA CYS A 243 -16.46 1.42 -14.38
C CYS A 243 -15.05 1.89 -14.77
N GLY A 244 -14.37 1.19 -15.67
CA GLY A 244 -12.97 1.48 -16.03
C GLY A 244 -11.92 0.89 -15.07
N CYS A 245 -12.37 0.26 -13.98
CA CYS A 245 -11.47 -0.48 -13.10
C CYS A 245 -11.34 -1.93 -13.61
N MET A 246 -10.10 -2.35 -13.81
CA MET A 246 -9.77 -3.70 -14.25
C MET A 246 -8.75 -4.30 -13.30
N ILE A 247 -8.92 -5.57 -12.94
CA ILE A 247 -7.91 -6.39 -12.28
C ILE A 247 -7.47 -7.45 -13.28
N ILE A 248 -6.17 -7.53 -13.53
CA ILE A 248 -5.61 -8.36 -14.61
C ILE A 248 -4.60 -9.31 -13.98
N GLU A 249 -5.01 -10.56 -13.89
CA GLU A 249 -4.20 -11.67 -13.38
C GLU A 249 -3.62 -12.45 -14.58
N ASP A 250 -2.55 -11.89 -15.13
CA ASP A 250 -1.80 -12.44 -16.27
C ASP A 250 -0.35 -11.97 -16.14
N GLU A 251 0.58 -12.91 -15.99
CA GLU A 251 2.01 -12.61 -15.79
C GLU A 251 2.64 -11.85 -16.97
N GLU A 252 2.08 -11.99 -18.17
CA GLU A 252 2.55 -11.28 -19.36
C GLU A 252 1.89 -9.90 -19.56
N ALA A 253 0.88 -9.59 -18.76
CA ALA A 253 0.18 -8.32 -18.88
C ALA A 253 1.07 -7.16 -18.42
N PRO A 254 1.15 -6.07 -19.21
CA PRO A 254 1.93 -4.90 -18.83
C PRO A 254 1.34 -4.14 -17.62
N ILE A 255 0.05 -4.31 -17.35
CA ILE A 255 -0.67 -3.62 -16.29
C ILE A 255 -1.49 -4.64 -15.51
N ALA A 256 -1.38 -4.59 -14.18
CA ALA A 256 -2.12 -5.49 -13.29
C ALA A 256 -3.43 -4.89 -12.77
N ILE A 257 -3.50 -3.56 -12.63
CA ILE A 257 -4.69 -2.86 -12.15
C ILE A 257 -4.87 -1.53 -12.87
N THR A 258 -6.13 -1.19 -13.13
CA THR A 258 -6.52 0.12 -13.66
C THR A 258 -7.62 0.76 -12.83
N LEU A 259 -7.71 2.08 -12.92
CA LEU A 259 -8.79 2.88 -12.34
C LEU A 259 -9.31 3.89 -13.38
N ASP A 260 -10.61 4.18 -13.36
CA ASP A 260 -11.18 5.30 -14.10
C ASP A 260 -10.66 6.62 -13.53
N ASP A 261 -10.08 7.45 -14.38
CA ASP A 261 -9.59 8.79 -14.00
C ASP A 261 -10.34 9.91 -14.75
N THR A 262 -11.49 9.58 -15.31
CA THR A 262 -12.40 10.57 -15.92
C THR A 262 -12.79 11.61 -14.88
N LYS A 263 -12.76 12.88 -15.24
CA LYS A 263 -13.18 13.96 -14.34
C LYS A 263 -14.64 13.79 -13.92
N PRO A 264 -15.03 14.31 -12.73
CA PRO A 264 -16.40 14.15 -12.21
C PRO A 264 -17.50 14.66 -13.13
N ASP A 265 -17.22 15.72 -13.91
CA ASP A 265 -18.13 16.28 -14.90
C ASP A 265 -18.24 15.43 -16.19
N GLY A 266 -17.51 14.33 -16.27
CA GLY A 266 -17.45 13.46 -17.45
C GLY A 266 -16.48 13.92 -18.52
N SER A 267 -15.81 15.06 -18.34
CA SER A 267 -14.79 15.55 -19.25
C SER A 267 -13.47 14.77 -19.10
N VAL A 268 -12.63 14.82 -20.12
CA VAL A 268 -11.30 14.17 -20.12
C VAL A 268 -11.38 12.69 -19.73
N PRO A 269 -12.08 11.85 -20.51
CA PRO A 269 -12.17 10.43 -20.23
C PRO A 269 -10.80 9.77 -20.23
N ALA A 270 -10.43 9.12 -19.13
CA ALA A 270 -9.12 8.51 -18.95
C ALA A 270 -9.18 7.22 -18.15
N ILE A 271 -8.31 6.29 -18.51
CA ILE A 271 -8.00 5.09 -17.71
C ILE A 271 -6.56 5.23 -17.21
N MET A 272 -6.39 5.20 -15.90
CA MET A 272 -5.11 5.15 -15.24
C MET A 272 -4.70 3.70 -15.01
N GLY A 273 -3.42 3.39 -15.25
CA GLY A 273 -2.86 2.08 -15.00
C GLY A 273 -1.50 2.14 -14.32
N TYR A 274 -1.14 1.04 -13.67
CA TYR A 274 0.15 0.87 -13.02
C TYR A 274 0.93 -0.25 -13.70
N TYR A 275 2.12 0.11 -14.21
CA TYR A 275 3.06 -0.79 -14.85
C TYR A 275 4.17 -1.14 -13.86
N PHE A 276 4.31 -2.42 -13.51
CA PHE A 276 5.39 -2.89 -12.65
C PHE A 276 6.66 -3.12 -13.48
N LEU A 277 7.83 -2.69 -12.96
CA LEU A 277 9.08 -2.55 -13.72
C LEU A 277 9.76 -3.85 -14.16
N ASN A 278 9.16 -5.02 -13.92
CA ASN A 278 9.77 -6.31 -14.25
C ASN A 278 10.01 -6.55 -15.76
N ASN A 279 9.49 -5.69 -16.65
CA ASN A 279 9.68 -5.77 -18.10
C ASN A 279 10.02 -4.40 -18.69
N PHE A 280 11.30 -4.09 -18.84
CA PHE A 280 11.78 -2.88 -19.51
C PHE A 280 11.43 -2.90 -20.99
N LEU A 281 10.29 -2.34 -21.35
CA LEU A 281 9.88 -2.08 -22.74
C LEU A 281 10.06 -0.60 -23.07
N ALA A 282 10.41 -0.28 -24.30
CA ALA A 282 10.41 1.11 -24.78
C ALA A 282 8.99 1.71 -24.68
N VAL A 283 8.87 3.02 -24.41
CA VAL A 283 7.59 3.78 -24.24
C VAL A 283 6.56 3.45 -25.32
N PHE A 284 6.98 3.43 -26.59
CA PHE A 284 6.09 3.13 -27.72
C PHE A 284 5.50 1.72 -27.65
N ASN A 285 6.31 0.74 -27.24
CA ASN A 285 5.85 -0.66 -27.10
C ASN A 285 4.91 -0.78 -25.89
N ARG A 286 5.13 -0.04 -24.80
CA ARG A 286 4.22 -0.01 -23.64
C ARG A 286 2.85 0.51 -24.02
N LYS A 287 2.76 1.69 -24.65
CA LYS A 287 1.49 2.25 -25.14
C LYS A 287 0.70 1.25 -25.96
N ARG A 288 1.33 0.64 -26.98
CA ARG A 288 0.67 -0.33 -27.86
C ARG A 288 0.16 -1.54 -27.09
N LYS A 289 0.99 -2.17 -26.26
CA LYS A 289 0.60 -3.33 -25.45
C LYS A 289 -0.54 -3.02 -24.47
N ILE A 290 -0.55 -1.83 -23.88
CA ILE A 290 -1.63 -1.38 -22.98
C ILE A 290 -2.93 -1.22 -23.77
N CYS A 291 -2.92 -0.61 -24.96
CA CYS A 291 -4.09 -0.49 -25.81
C CYS A 291 -4.66 -1.88 -26.19
N GLU A 292 -3.79 -2.79 -26.62
CA GLU A 292 -4.15 -4.17 -26.96
C GLU A 292 -4.77 -4.90 -25.75
N LEU A 293 -4.18 -4.73 -24.58
CA LEU A 293 -4.72 -5.30 -23.34
C LEU A 293 -6.11 -4.73 -23.00
N TYR A 294 -6.28 -3.42 -23.06
CA TYR A 294 -7.57 -2.78 -22.78
C TYR A 294 -8.64 -3.20 -23.79
N ALA A 295 -8.27 -3.31 -25.08
CA ALA A 295 -9.17 -3.80 -26.12
C ALA A 295 -9.64 -5.24 -25.83
N LYS A 296 -8.72 -6.11 -25.41
CA LYS A 296 -9.01 -7.49 -25.03
C LYS A 296 -9.93 -7.56 -23.79
N VAL A 297 -9.59 -6.83 -22.72
CA VAL A 297 -10.31 -6.89 -21.44
C VAL A 297 -11.70 -6.27 -21.54
N LEU A 298 -11.81 -5.09 -22.16
CA LEU A 298 -13.08 -4.36 -22.29
C LEU A 298 -13.90 -4.83 -23.52
N GLY A 299 -13.29 -5.66 -24.39
CA GLY A 299 -13.94 -6.15 -25.59
C GLY A 299 -14.32 -5.03 -26.57
N SER A 300 -13.51 -3.97 -26.67
CA SER A 300 -13.78 -2.80 -27.52
C SER A 300 -12.53 -2.35 -28.26
N GLU A 301 -12.63 -2.23 -29.58
CA GLU A 301 -11.55 -1.70 -30.42
C GLU A 301 -11.30 -0.19 -30.22
N GLU A 302 -12.23 0.53 -29.60
CA GLU A 302 -12.05 1.93 -29.23
C GLU A 302 -10.83 2.13 -28.31
N ALA A 303 -10.49 1.11 -27.53
CA ALA A 303 -9.29 1.09 -26.69
C ALA A 303 -7.98 1.22 -27.48
N LEU A 304 -7.97 0.84 -28.77
CA LEU A 304 -6.80 0.94 -29.65
C LEU A 304 -6.55 2.37 -30.16
N GLN A 305 -7.49 3.30 -29.92
CA GLN A 305 -7.46 4.67 -30.46
C GLN A 305 -7.45 5.74 -29.37
N PRO A 306 -6.46 5.73 -28.44
CA PRO A 306 -6.34 6.78 -27.46
C PRO A 306 -6.00 8.12 -28.14
N VAL A 307 -6.57 9.21 -27.64
CA VAL A 307 -6.26 10.56 -28.13
C VAL A 307 -4.93 11.08 -27.57
N HIS A 308 -4.56 10.59 -26.37
CA HIS A 308 -3.30 10.96 -25.73
C HIS A 308 -2.83 9.83 -24.78
N TYR A 309 -1.53 9.79 -24.54
CA TYR A 309 -0.89 8.88 -23.59
C TYR A 309 0.20 9.62 -22.84
N GLU A 310 0.20 9.47 -21.53
CA GLU A 310 1.25 9.95 -20.65
C GLU A 310 1.71 8.84 -19.72
N GLU A 311 2.98 8.85 -19.39
CA GLU A 311 3.53 7.99 -18.36
C GLU A 311 4.53 8.74 -17.48
N LYS A 312 4.62 8.33 -16.24
CA LYS A 312 5.59 8.83 -15.27
C LYS A 312 6.32 7.67 -14.62
N ASN A 313 7.62 7.57 -14.89
CA ASN A 313 8.51 6.67 -14.18
C ASN A 313 9.01 7.34 -12.90
N TRP A 314 8.48 6.93 -11.76
CA TRP A 314 8.85 7.51 -10.48
C TRP A 314 10.26 7.16 -10.02
N CYS A 315 10.87 6.10 -10.58
CA CYS A 315 12.26 5.74 -10.28
C CYS A 315 13.27 6.72 -10.89
N GLU A 316 12.87 7.48 -11.92
CA GLU A 316 13.69 8.52 -12.55
C GLU A 316 13.65 9.85 -11.79
N GLU A 317 12.72 10.00 -10.82
CA GLU A 317 12.60 11.21 -10.02
C GLU A 317 13.70 11.30 -8.96
N GLN A 318 14.66 12.17 -9.19
CA GLN A 318 15.85 12.34 -8.35
C GLN A 318 15.52 12.56 -6.86
N TYR A 319 14.44 13.28 -6.55
CA TYR A 319 14.05 13.67 -5.20
C TYR A 319 12.90 12.84 -4.62
N SER A 320 12.51 11.76 -5.32
CA SER A 320 11.60 10.74 -4.80
C SER A 320 12.32 9.40 -4.66
N GLY A 321 13.13 9.03 -5.65
CA GLY A 321 13.91 7.79 -5.66
C GLY A 321 13.07 6.54 -5.94
N GLY A 322 11.77 6.69 -6.22
CA GLY A 322 10.80 5.61 -6.42
C GLY A 322 9.43 5.98 -5.87
N CYS A 323 8.51 5.01 -5.83
CA CYS A 323 7.11 5.15 -5.39
C CYS A 323 6.52 3.75 -5.06
N TYR A 324 5.58 3.60 -4.09
CA TYR A 324 4.91 4.70 -3.36
C TYR A 324 5.71 5.15 -2.14
N THR A 325 6.39 4.23 -1.45
CA THR A 325 7.07 4.40 -0.17
C THR A 325 8.31 3.51 -0.10
N ALA A 326 9.16 3.74 0.88
CA ALA A 326 10.21 2.79 1.22
C ALA A 326 9.61 1.52 1.84
N TYR A 327 10.18 0.36 1.50
CA TYR A 327 9.81 -0.91 2.10
C TYR A 327 10.95 -1.50 2.92
N PHE A 328 10.63 -2.41 3.82
CA PHE A 328 11.61 -3.11 4.65
C PHE A 328 11.87 -4.51 4.07
N PRO A 329 13.08 -4.78 3.59
CA PRO A 329 13.52 -6.14 3.29
C PRO A 329 13.55 -7.04 4.55
N PRO A 330 13.59 -8.37 4.40
CA PRO A 330 13.65 -9.28 5.54
C PRO A 330 14.80 -8.96 6.52
N GLY A 331 14.50 -9.00 7.81
CA GLY A 331 15.45 -8.78 8.91
C GLY A 331 15.75 -7.32 9.23
N ILE A 332 15.29 -6.36 8.42
CA ILE A 332 15.65 -4.94 8.63
C ILE A 332 14.76 -4.29 9.71
N MET A 333 13.50 -4.68 9.80
CA MET A 333 12.58 -4.11 10.77
C MET A 333 12.99 -4.42 12.22
N THR A 334 13.35 -5.65 12.51
CA THR A 334 13.78 -6.07 13.86
C THR A 334 15.16 -5.53 14.22
N GLN A 335 16.09 -5.43 13.26
CA GLN A 335 17.45 -4.95 13.51
C GLN A 335 17.51 -3.42 13.66
N TYR A 336 16.86 -2.68 12.78
CA TYR A 336 17.05 -1.22 12.68
C TYR A 336 15.76 -0.40 12.77
N GLY A 337 14.58 -1.02 12.75
CA GLY A 337 13.31 -0.30 12.75
C GLY A 337 13.16 0.68 13.91
N ARG A 338 13.70 0.33 15.09
CA ARG A 338 13.61 1.18 16.30
C ARG A 338 14.19 2.59 16.13
N VAL A 339 15.17 2.77 15.24
CA VAL A 339 15.81 4.07 15.05
C VAL A 339 15.11 4.97 14.02
N ILE A 340 14.06 4.48 13.34
CA ILE A 340 13.43 5.23 12.24
C ILE A 340 12.93 6.63 12.66
N ARG A 341 12.42 6.75 13.88
CA ARG A 341 11.92 8.01 14.47
C ARG A 341 12.87 8.66 15.47
N GLN A 342 13.96 7.96 15.83
CA GLN A 342 14.85 8.43 16.88
C GLN A 342 15.62 9.67 16.42
N PRO A 343 15.54 10.80 17.15
CA PRO A 343 16.34 11.99 16.86
C PRO A 343 17.84 11.72 16.97
N VAL A 344 18.62 12.43 16.16
CA VAL A 344 20.08 12.43 16.25
C VAL A 344 20.56 13.83 16.62
N GLY A 345 20.84 14.03 17.89
CA GLY A 345 21.13 15.36 18.42
C GLY A 345 19.92 16.30 18.21
N ARG A 346 20.10 17.32 17.38
CA ARG A 346 19.08 18.32 17.06
C ARG A 346 18.39 18.08 15.70
N ILE A 347 18.60 16.91 15.11
CA ILE A 347 17.97 16.49 13.85
C ILE A 347 16.85 15.50 14.19
N TYR A 348 15.63 15.83 13.80
CA TYR A 348 14.40 15.04 13.95
C TYR A 348 14.00 14.45 12.61
N PHE A 349 13.21 13.38 12.62
CA PHE A 349 12.82 12.67 11.41
C PHE A 349 11.29 12.62 11.27
N ALA A 350 10.81 13.08 10.14
CA ALA A 350 9.44 13.00 9.68
C ALA A 350 9.38 12.19 8.36
N GLY A 351 8.39 12.45 7.55
CA GLY A 351 8.10 11.67 6.33
C GLY A 351 7.21 10.48 6.64
N THR A 352 6.47 10.04 5.63
CA THR A 352 5.43 9.04 5.79
C THR A 352 5.94 7.69 6.32
N GLU A 353 7.21 7.34 6.08
CA GLU A 353 7.83 6.11 6.60
C GLU A 353 7.99 6.10 8.13
N THR A 354 7.91 7.27 8.76
CA THR A 354 7.97 7.42 10.23
C THR A 354 6.60 7.43 10.90
N ALA A 355 5.52 7.40 10.13
CA ALA A 355 4.15 7.38 10.65
C ALA A 355 3.80 6.05 11.32
N THR A 356 2.78 6.08 12.19
CA THR A 356 2.22 4.90 12.86
C THR A 356 0.84 4.53 12.34
N ARG A 357 0.22 5.43 11.58
CA ARG A 357 -1.06 5.24 10.87
C ARG A 357 -0.92 5.76 9.45
N TRP A 358 -1.45 5.03 8.48
CA TRP A 358 -1.38 5.36 7.06
C TRP A 358 0.05 5.68 6.57
N SER A 359 1.06 4.97 7.11
CA SER A 359 2.43 5.02 6.60
C SER A 359 2.45 4.65 5.12
N GLY A 360 3.22 5.38 4.32
CA GLY A 360 3.22 5.24 2.86
C GLY A 360 2.17 6.09 2.14
N TYR A 361 1.28 6.77 2.87
CA TYR A 361 0.22 7.64 2.36
C TYR A 361 0.46 9.10 2.76
N MET A 362 -0.29 10.02 2.12
CA MET A 362 -0.24 11.44 2.46
C MET A 362 -0.68 11.71 3.91
N GLU A 363 -1.68 10.97 4.39
CA GLU A 363 -2.14 11.04 5.78
C GLU A 363 -1.02 10.74 6.77
N GLY A 364 -0.24 9.68 6.53
CA GLY A 364 0.92 9.36 7.36
C GLY A 364 2.01 10.43 7.29
N ALA A 365 2.16 11.12 6.16
CA ALA A 365 3.10 12.24 6.07
C ALA A 365 2.66 13.44 6.93
N VAL A 366 1.35 13.72 7.00
CA VAL A 366 0.79 14.77 7.88
C VAL A 366 1.00 14.39 9.35
N GLU A 367 0.59 13.17 9.76
CA GLU A 367 0.81 12.66 11.12
C GLU A 367 2.28 12.79 11.55
N ALA A 368 3.19 12.32 10.69
CA ALA A 368 4.62 12.34 10.99
C ALA A 368 5.19 13.77 11.07
N GLY A 369 4.71 14.67 10.21
CA GLY A 369 5.10 16.08 10.22
C GLY A 369 4.68 16.79 11.50
N GLU A 370 3.44 16.62 11.94
CA GLU A 370 2.92 17.18 13.18
C GLU A 370 3.63 16.61 14.42
N ARG A 371 3.84 15.28 14.46
CA ARG A 371 4.57 14.63 15.53
C ARG A 371 6.00 15.19 15.64
N ALA A 372 6.75 15.29 14.55
CA ALA A 372 8.11 15.82 14.55
C ALA A 372 8.16 17.31 14.94
N ALA A 373 7.17 18.11 14.52
CA ALA A 373 7.06 19.50 14.96
C ALA A 373 6.82 19.59 16.48
N ARG A 374 5.95 18.73 17.04
CA ARG A 374 5.71 18.67 18.50
C ARG A 374 6.95 18.17 19.27
N GLU A 375 7.75 17.28 18.71
CA GLU A 375 9.05 16.87 19.28
C GLU A 375 10.01 18.06 19.40
N VAL A 376 10.13 18.86 18.35
CA VAL A 376 10.95 20.11 18.38
C VAL A 376 10.38 21.12 19.36
N LEU A 377 9.07 21.32 19.41
CA LEU A 377 8.42 22.19 20.39
C LEU A 377 8.62 21.71 21.83
N ASN A 378 8.65 20.40 22.05
CA ASN A 378 8.99 19.82 23.35
C ASN A 378 10.46 20.11 23.73
N ALA A 379 11.39 19.96 22.79
CA ALA A 379 12.80 20.32 23.02
C ALA A 379 13.00 21.82 23.32
N LEU A 380 12.11 22.67 22.80
CA LEU A 380 12.06 24.11 23.11
C LEU A 380 11.31 24.44 24.42
N GLY A 381 10.80 23.44 25.15
CA GLY A 381 10.01 23.62 26.36
C GLY A 381 8.60 24.20 26.15
N LYS A 382 8.08 24.18 24.93
CA LYS A 382 6.77 24.78 24.55
C LYS A 382 5.61 23.80 24.61
N VAL A 383 5.89 22.49 24.52
CA VAL A 383 4.89 21.42 24.52
C VAL A 383 5.34 20.33 25.50
N ALA A 384 4.43 19.78 26.28
CA ALA A 384 4.74 18.69 27.19
C ALA A 384 4.97 17.37 26.42
N LYS A 385 5.84 16.50 26.96
CA LYS A 385 6.18 15.21 26.30
C LYS A 385 4.95 14.34 25.99
N LYS A 386 3.94 14.37 26.88
CA LYS A 386 2.68 13.64 26.69
C LYS A 386 1.85 14.12 25.50
N ASP A 387 2.09 15.35 25.04
CA ASP A 387 1.34 16.00 23.98
C ASP A 387 2.06 15.91 22.61
N ILE A 388 3.16 15.15 22.51
CA ILE A 388 3.85 14.87 21.24
C ILE A 388 2.98 13.99 20.35
N TRP A 389 2.43 12.92 20.91
CA TRP A 389 1.59 11.95 20.22
C TRP A 389 0.11 12.28 20.49
N ILE A 390 -0.47 13.10 19.63
CA ILE A 390 -1.90 13.39 19.65
C ILE A 390 -2.55 12.57 18.54
N GLN A 391 -3.56 11.80 18.91
CA GLN A 391 -4.37 11.12 17.92
C GLN A 391 -5.37 12.12 17.35
N GLU A 392 -5.30 12.32 16.02
CA GLU A 392 -6.27 13.17 15.34
C GLU A 392 -7.69 12.60 15.50
N PRO A 393 -8.69 13.45 15.74
CA PRO A 393 -10.07 13.01 15.82
C PRO A 393 -10.54 12.45 14.47
N GLU A 394 -11.36 11.43 14.52
CA GLU A 394 -12.00 10.92 13.31
C GLU A 394 -12.89 11.99 12.66
N SER A 395 -12.93 11.99 11.32
CA SER A 395 -13.79 12.91 10.58
C SER A 395 -15.25 12.73 10.99
N LYS A 396 -15.91 13.83 11.37
CA LYS A 396 -17.34 13.84 11.66
C LYS A 396 -18.19 13.82 10.38
N ASP A 397 -17.63 14.33 9.29
CA ASP A 397 -18.34 14.45 8.01
C ASP A 397 -18.31 13.13 7.23
N VAL A 398 -17.24 12.36 7.42
CA VAL A 398 -17.05 11.04 6.77
C VAL A 398 -16.49 10.07 7.80
N PRO A 399 -17.30 9.60 8.74
CA PRO A 399 -16.84 8.60 9.70
C PRO A 399 -16.56 7.27 8.97
N PRO A 400 -15.49 6.55 9.35
CA PRO A 400 -15.24 5.23 8.80
C PRO A 400 -16.35 4.26 9.22
N ILE A 401 -16.93 3.57 8.26
CA ILE A 401 -17.91 2.51 8.53
C ILE A 401 -17.12 1.27 9.00
N GLU A 402 -17.55 0.64 10.08
CA GLU A 402 -16.93 -0.59 10.57
C GLU A 402 -16.98 -1.70 9.50
N ILE A 403 -15.84 -2.35 9.26
CA ILE A 403 -15.77 -3.50 8.37
C ILE A 403 -16.17 -4.74 9.17
N THR A 404 -17.35 -5.27 8.86
CA THR A 404 -17.89 -6.48 9.49
C THR A 404 -17.70 -7.69 8.60
N HIS A 405 -17.31 -8.81 9.20
CA HIS A 405 -17.23 -10.09 8.52
C HIS A 405 -18.43 -10.96 8.86
N THR A 406 -18.95 -11.67 7.88
CA THR A 406 -20.05 -12.64 8.07
C THR A 406 -19.63 -13.79 8.98
N PHE A 407 -20.61 -14.53 9.50
CA PHE A 407 -20.35 -15.73 10.29
C PHE A 407 -19.50 -16.76 9.51
N LEU A 408 -19.78 -16.91 8.22
CA LEU A 408 -19.03 -17.83 7.35
C LEU A 408 -17.57 -17.38 7.19
N GLU A 409 -17.33 -16.12 6.85
CA GLU A 409 -15.97 -15.58 6.70
C GLU A 409 -15.13 -15.77 7.96
N ARG A 410 -15.74 -15.65 9.14
CA ARG A 410 -15.04 -15.87 10.42
C ARG A 410 -14.75 -17.32 10.75
N ASN A 411 -15.59 -18.26 10.30
CA ASN A 411 -15.59 -19.64 10.78
C ASN A 411 -15.29 -20.71 9.72
N LEU A 412 -15.24 -20.34 8.42
CA LEU A 412 -14.85 -21.29 7.38
C LEU A 412 -13.46 -21.87 7.67
N PRO A 413 -13.28 -23.20 7.55
CA PRO A 413 -11.97 -23.81 7.74
C PRO A 413 -11.00 -23.42 6.63
N SER A 414 -9.69 -23.44 6.93
CA SER A 414 -8.67 -23.45 5.88
C SER A 414 -8.76 -24.76 5.07
N VAL A 415 -8.13 -24.81 3.88
CA VAL A 415 -8.08 -26.05 3.08
C VAL A 415 -7.50 -27.22 3.87
N PRO A 416 -6.35 -27.10 4.58
CA PRO A 416 -5.88 -28.16 5.46
C PRO A 416 -6.85 -28.51 6.59
N GLY A 417 -7.55 -27.52 7.14
CA GLY A 417 -8.58 -27.71 8.16
C GLY A 417 -9.75 -28.54 7.64
N LEU A 418 -10.24 -28.23 6.45
CA LEU A 418 -11.29 -29.01 5.78
C LEU A 418 -10.86 -30.44 5.53
N LEU A 419 -9.65 -30.67 5.02
CA LEU A 419 -9.12 -32.01 4.79
C LEU A 419 -9.00 -32.82 6.08
N LYS A 420 -8.59 -32.20 7.20
CA LYS A 420 -8.59 -32.84 8.52
C LYS A 420 -10.00 -33.23 8.96
N ILE A 421 -10.98 -32.34 8.81
CA ILE A 421 -12.39 -32.63 9.16
C ILE A 421 -12.90 -33.81 8.35
N ILE A 422 -12.66 -33.84 7.03
CA ILE A 422 -13.07 -34.97 6.17
C ILE A 422 -12.37 -36.28 6.59
N GLY A 423 -11.06 -36.21 6.82
CA GLY A 423 -10.27 -37.39 7.25
C GLY A 423 -10.75 -37.97 8.59
N VAL A 424 -11.01 -37.12 9.58
CA VAL A 424 -11.54 -37.54 10.88
C VAL A 424 -12.96 -38.12 10.71
N SER A 425 -13.83 -37.43 9.96
CA SER A 425 -15.21 -37.91 9.73
C SER A 425 -15.25 -39.26 9.00
N THR A 426 -14.43 -39.45 7.97
CA THR A 426 -14.33 -40.73 7.26
C THR A 426 -13.78 -41.83 8.16
N SER A 427 -12.76 -41.54 8.97
CA SER A 427 -12.21 -42.50 9.93
C SER A 427 -13.25 -42.94 10.97
N ILE A 428 -13.99 -41.97 11.54
CA ILE A 428 -15.08 -42.28 12.50
C ILE A 428 -16.17 -43.11 11.83
N THR A 429 -16.60 -42.72 10.62
CA THR A 429 -17.64 -43.45 9.87
C THR A 429 -17.18 -44.87 9.55
N THR A 430 -15.94 -45.06 9.12
CA THR A 430 -15.36 -46.36 8.83
C THR A 430 -15.29 -47.21 10.10
N LEU A 431 -14.81 -46.64 11.20
CA LEU A 431 -14.76 -47.30 12.49
C LEU A 431 -16.18 -47.75 12.96
N TRP A 432 -17.16 -46.85 12.82
CA TRP A 432 -18.55 -47.12 13.16
C TRP A 432 -19.13 -48.28 12.32
N ILE A 433 -18.87 -48.33 11.00
CA ILE A 433 -19.28 -49.40 10.11
C ILE A 433 -18.61 -50.73 10.50
N ILE A 434 -17.32 -50.70 10.86
CA ILE A 434 -16.60 -51.90 11.31
C ILE A 434 -17.21 -52.43 12.62
N LEU A 435 -17.39 -51.57 13.60
CA LEU A 435 -17.99 -51.94 14.89
C LEU A 435 -19.43 -52.48 14.74
N TYR A 436 -20.20 -51.85 13.84
CA TYR A 436 -21.55 -52.32 13.51
C TYR A 436 -21.53 -53.71 12.84
N LYS A 437 -20.64 -53.96 11.86
CA LYS A 437 -20.50 -55.23 11.17
C LYS A 437 -19.99 -56.33 12.11
N LEU A 438 -19.10 -55.98 13.02
CA LEU A 438 -18.58 -56.93 14.05
C LEU A 438 -19.56 -57.14 15.21
N ARG A 439 -20.75 -56.53 15.18
CA ARG A 439 -21.80 -56.61 16.23
C ARG A 439 -21.31 -56.13 17.61
N LEU A 440 -20.34 -55.23 17.66
CA LEU A 440 -19.81 -54.64 18.89
C LEU A 440 -20.60 -53.42 19.38
N LEU A 441 -21.58 -52.93 18.59
CA LEU A 441 -22.51 -51.86 18.97
C LEU A 441 -23.88 -52.47 19.32
N PRO A 442 -24.57 -51.99 20.38
CA PRO A 442 -25.91 -52.43 20.72
C PRO A 442 -26.88 -52.06 19.56
N ARG A 443 -27.76 -53.01 19.19
CA ARG A 443 -28.87 -52.74 18.28
C ARG A 443 -29.92 -51.95 19.05
N SER A 444 -30.25 -50.73 18.60
CA SER A 444 -31.41 -50.00 19.08
C SER A 444 -32.69 -50.66 18.59
#